data_3847106465b70d674fef62d31e869a04
#
_entry.id   3847106465b70d674fef62d31e869a04
#
_cell.length_a   1.000
_cell.length_b   1.000
_cell.length_c   1.000
_cell.angle_alpha   90.00
_cell.angle_beta   90.00
_cell.angle_gamma   90.00
#
_symmetry.space_group_name_H-M   'P 1'
#
loop_
_entity.id
_entity.type
_entity.pdbx_description
1 polymer ?
#
loop_
_entity_poly.entity_id
_entity_poly.type
_entity_poly.pdbx_seq_one_letter_code
_entity_poly.pdbx_strand_id
1 'polypeptide(L)'
;EAVVVGWHRTFDFDRLDRASAAVRAGARFVATNMDATYPAPDGLLPGNGSLVAAVATAAGRQPEVAGKPEPPTVALVRARFGERGVVAGDRPSTDGALAEALGWPFALVVSSATLSGDEPSDHDAAFVGPSLAALADKVIGALVGS
;
A
#
# COMPACT_ATOMS: atom_id res chain seq x y z
N GLU A 1 21.89 -8.35 -5.26
CA GLU A 1 20.73 -8.71 -6.09
C GLU A 1 19.45 -8.68 -5.25
N ALA A 2 18.29 -8.53 -5.89
CA ALA A 2 17.00 -8.49 -5.21
C ALA A 2 15.92 -9.20 -6.04
N VAL A 3 14.98 -9.84 -5.33
CA VAL A 3 13.71 -10.32 -5.87
C VAL A 3 12.63 -9.35 -5.39
N VAL A 4 11.94 -8.72 -6.34
CA VAL A 4 10.80 -7.84 -6.06
C VAL A 4 9.53 -8.53 -6.53
N VAL A 5 8.61 -8.78 -5.60
CA VAL A 5 7.31 -9.38 -5.91
C VAL A 5 6.25 -8.29 -5.91
N GLY A 6 5.66 -8.08 -7.08
CA GLY A 6 4.51 -7.22 -7.32
C GLY A 6 3.36 -8.02 -7.93
N TRP A 7 2.17 -7.42 -7.97
CA TRP A 7 0.99 -8.07 -8.52
C TRP A 7 1.18 -8.45 -10.00
N HIS A 8 0.91 -9.73 -10.34
CA HIS A 8 1.22 -10.28 -11.65
C HIS A 8 0.22 -11.37 -12.05
N ARG A 9 -0.54 -11.15 -13.10
CA ARG A 9 -1.60 -12.07 -13.54
C ARG A 9 -1.11 -13.37 -14.20
N THR A 10 0.12 -13.38 -14.70
CA THR A 10 0.72 -14.55 -15.35
C THR A 10 1.79 -15.21 -14.51
N PHE A 11 1.64 -15.14 -13.17
CA PHE A 11 2.50 -15.85 -12.23
C PHE A 11 2.36 -17.37 -12.44
N ASP A 12 3.49 -18.06 -12.56
CA ASP A 12 3.57 -19.48 -12.87
C ASP A 12 4.61 -20.19 -11.99
N PHE A 13 4.69 -21.51 -12.11
CA PHE A 13 5.62 -22.31 -11.33
C PHE A 13 7.09 -21.96 -11.61
N ASP A 14 7.45 -21.66 -12.85
CA ASP A 14 8.84 -21.33 -13.22
C ASP A 14 9.28 -20.01 -12.59
N ARG A 15 8.37 -19.02 -12.47
CA ARG A 15 8.64 -17.78 -11.77
C ARG A 15 8.77 -18.00 -10.27
N LEU A 16 7.90 -18.85 -9.70
CA LEU A 16 7.99 -19.21 -8.29
C LEU A 16 9.32 -19.87 -7.97
N ASP A 17 9.74 -20.86 -8.76
CA ASP A 17 11.00 -21.56 -8.56
C ASP A 17 12.20 -20.62 -8.63
N ARG A 18 12.30 -19.83 -9.71
CA ARG A 18 13.40 -18.86 -9.87
C ARG A 18 13.45 -17.82 -8.77
N ALA A 19 12.30 -17.26 -8.38
CA ALA A 19 12.24 -16.26 -7.30
C ALA A 19 12.69 -16.86 -5.97
N SER A 20 12.12 -18.01 -5.60
CA SER A 20 12.45 -18.67 -4.33
C SER A 20 13.91 -19.16 -4.29
N ALA A 21 14.45 -19.67 -5.39
CA ALA A 21 15.85 -20.05 -5.49
C ALA A 21 16.79 -18.85 -5.29
N ALA A 22 16.50 -17.71 -5.93
CA ALA A 22 17.29 -16.50 -5.76
C ALA A 22 17.25 -15.97 -4.31
N VAL A 23 16.08 -15.99 -3.65
CA VAL A 23 15.95 -15.61 -2.26
C VAL A 23 16.74 -16.55 -1.34
N ARG A 24 16.68 -17.88 -1.57
CA ARG A 24 17.50 -18.85 -0.82
C ARG A 24 19.00 -18.63 -1.03
N ALA A 25 19.39 -18.18 -2.22
CA ALA A 25 20.78 -17.83 -2.54
C ALA A 25 21.25 -16.49 -1.95
N GLY A 26 20.39 -15.78 -1.19
CA GLY A 26 20.75 -14.57 -0.46
C GLY A 26 20.32 -13.27 -1.14
N ALA A 27 19.53 -13.29 -2.21
CA ALA A 27 18.94 -12.08 -2.75
C ALA A 27 18.00 -11.42 -1.72
N ARG A 28 17.95 -10.07 -1.70
CA ARG A 28 16.94 -9.35 -0.92
C ARG A 28 15.56 -9.74 -1.43
N PHE A 29 14.63 -9.96 -0.51
CA PHE A 29 13.25 -10.26 -0.86
C PHE A 29 12.36 -9.07 -0.50
N VAL A 30 11.77 -8.43 -1.51
CA VAL A 30 10.96 -7.22 -1.36
C VAL A 30 9.56 -7.47 -1.92
N ALA A 31 8.53 -7.11 -1.14
CA ALA A 31 7.14 -7.11 -1.58
C ALA A 31 6.65 -5.67 -1.79
N THR A 32 5.94 -5.41 -2.90
CA THR A 32 5.37 -4.08 -3.15
C THR A 32 4.17 -3.78 -2.25
N ASN A 33 3.41 -4.80 -1.86
CA ASN A 33 2.34 -4.76 -0.85
C ASN A 33 1.99 -6.19 -0.42
N MET A 34 1.14 -6.33 0.60
CA MET A 34 0.69 -7.61 1.14
C MET A 34 -0.81 -7.82 0.99
N ASP A 35 -1.49 -7.08 0.11
CA ASP A 35 -2.93 -7.17 -0.08
C ASP A 35 -3.31 -8.61 -0.47
N ALA A 36 -4.19 -9.23 0.31
CA ALA A 36 -4.62 -10.62 0.08
C ALA A 36 -5.44 -10.74 -1.20
N THR A 37 -6.25 -9.72 -1.50
CA THR A 37 -7.17 -9.69 -2.63
C THR A 37 -7.04 -8.40 -3.42
N TYR A 38 -7.50 -8.44 -4.67
CA TYR A 38 -7.61 -7.31 -5.58
C TYR A 38 -9.06 -7.20 -6.08
N PRO A 39 -9.74 -6.06 -5.93
CA PRO A 39 -11.10 -5.88 -6.42
C PRO A 39 -11.14 -5.85 -7.95
N ALA A 40 -12.11 -6.58 -8.51
CA ALA A 40 -12.39 -6.62 -9.94
C ALA A 40 -13.91 -6.52 -10.18
N PRO A 41 -14.37 -6.17 -11.39
CA PRO A 41 -15.80 -6.02 -11.67
C PRO A 41 -16.62 -7.26 -11.31
N ASP A 42 -16.05 -8.45 -11.48
CA ASP A 42 -16.73 -9.75 -11.27
C ASP A 42 -16.44 -10.36 -9.89
N GLY A 43 -15.85 -9.61 -8.96
CA GLY A 43 -15.54 -10.07 -7.60
C GLY A 43 -14.07 -9.85 -7.19
N LEU A 44 -13.60 -10.65 -6.23
CA LEU A 44 -12.23 -10.53 -5.72
C LEU A 44 -11.28 -11.47 -6.46
N LEU A 45 -10.16 -10.93 -6.95
CA LEU A 45 -9.04 -11.70 -7.45
C LEU A 45 -7.95 -11.84 -6.37
N PRO A 46 -7.06 -12.85 -6.46
CA PRO A 46 -5.88 -12.91 -5.61
C PRO A 46 -5.03 -11.63 -5.74
N GLY A 47 -4.69 -11.04 -4.61
CA GLY A 47 -3.82 -9.87 -4.53
C GLY A 47 -2.34 -10.28 -4.53
N ASN A 48 -1.46 -9.28 -4.45
CA ASN A 48 -0.01 -9.51 -4.40
C ASN A 48 0.42 -10.34 -3.19
N GLY A 49 -0.26 -10.19 -2.05
CA GLY A 49 0.03 -10.97 -0.84
C GLY A 49 -0.02 -12.48 -1.07
N SER A 50 -0.92 -12.96 -1.96
CA SER A 50 -0.99 -14.37 -2.34
C SER A 50 0.29 -14.84 -3.08
N LEU A 51 0.84 -14.02 -3.98
CA LEU A 51 2.07 -14.32 -4.70
C LEU A 51 3.28 -14.25 -3.78
N VAL A 52 3.33 -13.25 -2.91
CA VAL A 52 4.36 -13.10 -1.88
C VAL A 52 4.36 -14.30 -0.94
N ALA A 53 3.19 -14.77 -0.48
CA ALA A 53 3.07 -15.94 0.38
C ALA A 53 3.63 -17.20 -0.28
N ALA A 54 3.37 -17.40 -1.58
CA ALA A 54 3.93 -18.53 -2.32
C ALA A 54 5.46 -18.50 -2.34
N VAL A 55 6.06 -17.34 -2.67
CA VAL A 55 7.53 -17.18 -2.68
C VAL A 55 8.09 -17.29 -1.27
N ALA A 56 7.46 -16.69 -0.27
CA ALA A 56 7.91 -16.74 1.13
C ALA A 56 7.94 -18.18 1.66
N THR A 57 6.88 -18.94 1.38
CA THR A 57 6.78 -20.36 1.76
C THR A 57 7.89 -21.18 1.08
N ALA A 58 8.07 -21.04 -0.23
CA ALA A 58 9.06 -21.79 -1.00
C ALA A 58 10.51 -21.41 -0.65
N ALA A 59 10.74 -20.15 -0.28
CA ALA A 59 12.07 -19.64 0.08
C ALA A 59 12.41 -19.83 1.57
N GLY A 60 11.41 -20.03 2.44
CA GLY A 60 11.58 -20.08 3.90
C GLY A 60 11.97 -18.72 4.51
N ARG A 61 11.62 -17.61 3.85
CA ARG A 61 11.96 -16.24 4.27
C ARG A 61 10.80 -15.29 4.04
N GLN A 62 10.64 -14.32 4.96
CA GLN A 62 9.68 -13.24 4.82
C GLN A 62 10.27 -12.07 4.02
N PRO A 63 9.46 -11.32 3.25
CA PRO A 63 9.91 -10.13 2.53
C PRO A 63 10.08 -8.93 3.44
N GLU A 64 10.88 -7.97 2.97
CA GLU A 64 10.77 -6.57 3.34
C GLU A 64 9.58 -5.97 2.55
N VAL A 65 8.59 -5.44 3.24
CA VAL A 65 7.44 -4.80 2.59
C VAL A 65 7.77 -3.34 2.31
N ALA A 66 7.65 -2.93 1.06
CA ALA A 66 7.96 -1.56 0.64
C ALA A 66 6.71 -0.68 0.50
N GLY A 67 5.51 -1.28 0.51
CA GLY A 67 4.24 -0.56 0.35
C GLY A 67 3.82 0.25 1.57
N LYS A 68 2.79 1.06 1.41
CA LYS A 68 2.15 1.81 2.52
C LYS A 68 1.64 0.85 3.60
N PRO A 69 1.78 1.14 4.88
CA PRO A 69 2.41 2.32 5.52
C PRO A 69 3.88 2.14 5.87
N GLU A 70 4.56 1.16 5.30
CA GLU A 70 5.86 0.69 5.74
C GLU A 70 6.99 1.74 5.64
N PRO A 71 8.06 1.62 6.46
CA PRO A 71 9.14 2.59 6.54
C PRO A 71 9.80 2.98 5.21
N PRO A 72 9.99 2.09 4.22
CA PRO A 72 10.56 2.48 2.94
C PRO A 72 9.72 3.52 2.19
N THR A 73 8.37 3.37 2.23
CA THR A 73 7.46 4.35 1.62
C THR A 73 7.46 5.66 2.40
N VAL A 74 7.43 5.63 3.72
CA VAL A 74 7.50 6.83 4.58
C VAL A 74 8.78 7.62 4.29
N ALA A 75 9.93 6.94 4.26
CA ALA A 75 11.21 7.57 3.96
C ALA A 75 11.25 8.21 2.56
N LEU A 76 10.71 7.52 1.55
CA LEU A 76 10.63 8.03 0.18
C LEU A 76 9.73 9.27 0.10
N VAL A 77 8.57 9.25 0.76
CA VAL A 77 7.63 10.38 0.76
C VAL A 77 8.29 11.60 1.42
N ARG A 78 8.90 11.45 2.60
CA ARG A 78 9.61 12.54 3.27
C ARG A 78 10.76 13.10 2.42
N ALA A 79 11.58 12.23 1.83
CA ALA A 79 12.69 12.65 1.00
C ALA A 79 12.24 13.44 -0.25
N ARG A 80 11.05 13.13 -0.78
CA ARG A 80 10.56 13.74 -2.03
C ARG A 80 9.68 14.96 -1.81
N PHE A 81 8.88 14.98 -0.74
CA PHE A 81 7.86 15.99 -0.51
C PHE A 81 8.10 16.83 0.76
N GLY A 82 9.11 16.48 1.57
CA GLY A 82 9.47 17.22 2.79
C GLY A 82 8.68 16.74 4.02
N GLU A 83 8.55 17.66 4.99
CA GLU A 83 8.02 17.32 6.32
C GLU A 83 6.53 17.65 6.47
N ARG A 84 5.90 18.28 5.48
CA ARG A 84 4.50 18.72 5.54
C ARG A 84 3.73 18.32 4.30
N GLY A 85 2.52 17.82 4.49
CA GLY A 85 1.63 17.42 3.42
C GLY A 85 0.27 16.93 3.93
N VAL A 86 -0.54 16.43 3.03
CA VAL A 86 -1.78 15.71 3.33
C VAL A 86 -1.75 14.40 2.54
N VAL A 87 -2.05 13.29 3.19
CA VAL A 87 -2.25 12.02 2.49
C VAL A 87 -3.72 11.94 2.09
N ALA A 88 -3.98 11.76 0.79
CA ALA A 88 -5.34 11.51 0.30
C ALA A 88 -5.43 10.09 -0.24
N GLY A 89 -6.46 9.36 0.16
CA GLY A 89 -6.67 7.98 -0.24
C GLY A 89 -8.04 7.46 0.14
N ASP A 90 -8.35 6.25 -0.28
CA ASP A 90 -9.63 5.60 -0.07
C ASP A 90 -9.57 4.42 0.91
N ARG A 91 -8.37 4.08 1.40
CA ARG A 91 -8.13 2.98 2.35
C ARG A 91 -7.56 3.47 3.67
N PRO A 92 -8.38 3.61 4.72
CA PRO A 92 -7.89 3.98 6.05
C PRO A 92 -6.76 3.09 6.55
N SER A 93 -6.86 1.77 6.35
CA SER A 93 -5.86 0.79 6.81
C SER A 93 -4.46 0.96 6.20
N THR A 94 -4.33 1.58 5.04
CA THR A 94 -3.04 1.80 4.38
C THR A 94 -2.73 3.28 4.18
N ASP A 95 -3.67 4.06 3.66
CA ASP A 95 -3.48 5.50 3.41
C ASP A 95 -3.55 6.30 4.71
N GLY A 96 -4.51 5.97 5.59
CA GLY A 96 -4.62 6.55 6.92
C GLY A 96 -3.40 6.22 7.78
N ALA A 97 -2.99 4.95 7.79
CA ALA A 97 -1.78 4.52 8.48
C ALA A 97 -0.50 5.19 7.95
N LEU A 98 -0.42 5.46 6.63
CA LEU A 98 0.69 6.23 6.06
C LEU A 98 0.65 7.69 6.54
N ALA A 99 -0.54 8.30 6.60
CA ALA A 99 -0.71 9.65 7.11
C ALA A 99 -0.23 9.76 8.57
N GLU A 100 -0.63 8.80 9.41
CA GLU A 100 -0.18 8.69 10.80
C GLU A 100 1.35 8.54 10.89
N ALA A 101 1.96 7.63 10.13
CA ALA A 101 3.39 7.41 10.11
C ALA A 101 4.18 8.65 9.64
N LEU A 102 3.57 9.50 8.80
CA LEU A 102 4.13 10.78 8.36
C LEU A 102 3.87 11.92 9.35
N GLY A 103 2.89 11.78 10.25
CA GLY A 103 2.38 12.87 11.07
C GLY A 103 1.62 13.92 10.25
N TRP A 104 1.01 13.51 9.14
CA TRP A 104 0.26 14.36 8.22
C TRP A 104 -1.25 14.14 8.35
N PRO A 105 -2.08 15.16 8.07
CA PRO A 105 -3.53 14.97 7.99
C PRO A 105 -3.91 13.92 6.93
N PHE A 106 -4.96 13.14 7.23
CA PHE A 106 -5.56 12.20 6.29
C PHE A 106 -6.83 12.78 5.65
N ALA A 107 -6.93 12.70 4.34
CA ALA A 107 -8.11 13.07 3.55
C ALA A 107 -8.72 11.80 2.93
N LEU A 108 -9.82 11.33 3.52
CA LEU A 108 -10.53 10.13 3.06
C LEU A 108 -11.44 10.45 1.87
N VAL A 109 -11.15 9.83 0.75
CA VAL A 109 -12.03 9.79 -0.42
C VAL A 109 -12.94 8.56 -0.31
N VAL A 110 -14.23 8.79 -0.08
CA VAL A 110 -15.20 7.70 0.02
C VAL A 110 -15.52 7.17 -1.38
N SER A 111 -14.98 6.00 -1.71
CA SER A 111 -15.21 5.29 -2.96
C SER A 111 -16.01 4.01 -2.72
N SER A 112 -16.42 3.34 -3.80
CA SER A 112 -17.03 2.01 -3.69
C SER A 112 -16.09 0.98 -3.05
N ALA A 113 -14.78 1.18 -3.16
CA ALA A 113 -13.77 0.34 -2.51
C ALA A 113 -13.77 0.53 -0.98
N THR A 114 -14.00 1.77 -0.49
CA THR A 114 -14.14 2.07 0.95
C THR A 114 -15.35 1.36 1.57
N LEU A 115 -16.41 1.15 0.78
CA LEU A 115 -17.67 0.55 1.26
C LEU A 115 -17.64 -0.99 1.23
N SER A 116 -16.66 -1.62 0.60
CA SER A 116 -16.66 -3.06 0.32
C SER A 116 -15.82 -3.93 1.26
N GLY A 117 -15.30 -3.42 2.37
CA GLY A 117 -14.69 -4.34 3.32
C GLY A 117 -13.58 -3.86 4.25
N ASP A 118 -13.09 -2.66 4.15
CA ASP A 118 -12.26 -2.12 5.23
C ASP A 118 -13.19 -1.56 6.31
N GLU A 119 -13.30 -2.24 7.45
CA GLU A 119 -13.83 -1.66 8.67
C GLU A 119 -13.19 -0.26 8.84
N PRO A 120 -13.95 0.77 9.29
CA PRO A 120 -13.35 2.05 9.62
C PRO A 120 -12.22 1.78 10.60
N SER A 121 -10.98 1.88 10.13
CA SER A 121 -9.83 1.84 11.04
C SER A 121 -9.90 3.11 11.89
N ASP A 122 -9.40 3.08 13.12
CA ASP A 122 -9.34 4.21 14.06
C ASP A 122 -8.48 5.40 13.56
N HIS A 123 -8.15 5.41 12.28
CA HIS A 123 -7.44 6.52 11.66
C HIS A 123 -8.42 7.65 11.36
N ASP A 124 -8.49 8.62 12.27
CA ASP A 124 -9.32 9.81 12.14
C ASP A 124 -8.98 10.61 10.88
N ALA A 125 -9.89 10.60 9.90
CA ALA A 125 -9.74 11.43 8.72
C ALA A 125 -10.03 12.90 9.06
N ALA A 126 -9.05 13.77 8.84
CA ALA A 126 -9.22 15.22 9.00
C ALA A 126 -10.19 15.81 7.97
N PHE A 127 -10.29 15.15 6.80
CA PHE A 127 -11.19 15.53 5.72
C PHE A 127 -11.87 14.28 5.17
N VAL A 128 -13.17 14.39 4.86
CA VAL A 128 -13.95 13.31 4.22
C VAL A 128 -14.75 13.89 3.06
N GLY A 129 -14.74 13.20 1.92
CA GLY A 129 -15.51 13.61 0.75
C GLY A 129 -15.62 12.53 -0.31
N PRO A 130 -16.55 12.69 -1.29
CA PRO A 130 -16.84 11.70 -2.32
C PRO A 130 -15.77 11.66 -3.44
N SER A 131 -14.87 12.63 -3.47
CA SER A 131 -13.77 12.68 -4.45
C SER A 131 -12.67 13.63 -3.99
N LEU A 132 -11.47 13.48 -4.53
CA LEU A 132 -10.38 14.42 -4.29
C LEU A 132 -10.73 15.84 -4.73
N ALA A 133 -11.46 16.01 -5.85
CA ALA A 133 -11.92 17.32 -6.30
C ALA A 133 -12.84 18.01 -5.27
N ALA A 134 -13.72 17.25 -4.63
CA ALA A 134 -14.59 17.80 -3.58
C ALA A 134 -13.84 18.19 -2.29
N LEU A 135 -12.64 17.66 -2.10
CA LEU A 135 -11.78 17.95 -0.94
C LEU A 135 -10.71 19.01 -1.23
N ALA A 136 -10.44 19.31 -2.50
CA ALA A 136 -9.28 20.09 -2.94
C ALA A 136 -9.17 21.44 -2.20
N ASP A 137 -10.22 22.22 -2.16
CA ASP A 137 -10.19 23.55 -1.51
C ASP A 137 -9.89 23.45 0.00
N LYS A 138 -10.48 22.46 0.68
CA LYS A 138 -10.27 22.23 2.11
C LYS A 138 -8.85 21.77 2.39
N VAL A 139 -8.34 20.85 1.57
CA VAL A 139 -6.98 20.31 1.69
C VAL A 139 -5.93 21.39 1.39
N ILE A 140 -6.11 22.17 0.32
CA ILE A 140 -5.20 23.26 -0.04
C ILE A 140 -5.20 24.34 1.05
N GLY A 141 -6.39 24.70 1.56
CA GLY A 141 -6.51 25.67 2.66
C GLY A 141 -5.75 25.24 3.91
N ALA A 142 -5.77 23.96 4.26
CA ALA A 142 -5.03 23.43 5.40
C ALA A 142 -3.50 23.44 5.20
N LEU A 143 -3.03 23.30 3.95
CA LEU A 143 -1.60 23.34 3.63
C LEU A 143 -1.03 24.77 3.62
N VAL A 144 -1.84 25.78 3.28
CA VAL A 144 -1.42 27.18 3.14
C VAL A 144 -1.61 27.99 4.43
N GLY A 145 -2.55 27.59 5.27
CA GLY A 145 -2.96 28.32 6.49
C GLY A 145 -2.23 27.93 7.79
N SER A 146 -1.18 27.11 7.69
CA SER A 146 -0.42 26.63 8.87
C SER A 146 1.08 27.09 8.81
#